data_de126602e9aa052388297d10914c50d4
#
_entry.id   de126602e9aa052388297d10914c50d4
#
_cell.length_a   1.000
_cell.length_b   1.000
_cell.length_c   1.000
_cell.angle_alpha   90.00
_cell.angle_beta   90.00
_cell.angle_gamma   90.00
#
_symmetry.space_group_name_H-M   'P 1'
#
loop_
_entity.id
_entity.type
_entity.pdbx_description
1 polymer ?
#
loop_
_entity_poly.entity_id
_entity_poly.type
_entity_poly.pdbx_seq_one_letter_code
_entity_poly.pdbx_strand_id
1 'polypeptide(L)'
;MLRRACRLSTAFATATKRHEIARLLEAYRGGVNFYVGSLWQNPGALDKKTLARLAPERTRLQSMQKDQALRQALAMVSSTRRSAQPRGTKPRRPRFTGMAVLCHGVSIAPGRGSFDLVVRLSTLRPRERIAIPTRKTRVLNKWLARPGARLVQGCALSENRFIVWVEFPPARESGDVIGVDVGISK
;
A
#
# COMPACT_ATOMS: atom_id res chain seq x y z
N MET A 1 1.64 13.43 15.44
CA MET A 1 0.40 12.79 14.89
C MET A 1 0.51 11.28 15.00
N LEU A 2 -0.47 10.63 15.60
CA LEU A 2 -0.56 9.17 15.67
C LEU A 2 -1.36 8.65 14.47
N ARG A 3 -1.02 7.44 13.98
CA ARG A 3 -1.75 6.78 12.89
C ARG A 3 -2.28 5.42 13.35
N ARG A 4 -3.51 5.12 12.94
CA ARG A 4 -4.14 3.80 13.15
C ARG A 4 -4.66 3.27 11.83
N ALA A 5 -4.33 2.02 11.54
CA ALA A 5 -4.82 1.30 10.38
C ALA A 5 -6.20 0.70 10.67
N CYS A 6 -7.13 0.90 9.75
CA CYS A 6 -8.48 0.35 9.81
C CYS A 6 -8.76 -0.45 8.53
N ARG A 7 -9.48 -1.55 8.67
CA ARG A 7 -9.88 -2.39 7.54
C ARG A 7 -11.29 -2.01 7.08
N LEU A 8 -11.46 -1.91 5.77
CA LEU A 8 -12.75 -1.76 5.10
C LEU A 8 -12.93 -2.89 4.09
N SER A 9 -14.14 -3.37 3.92
CA SER A 9 -14.44 -4.47 3.01
C SER A 9 -14.58 -4.00 1.56
N THR A 10 -14.14 -4.82 0.60
CA THR A 10 -14.45 -4.68 -0.82
C THR A 10 -15.69 -5.48 -1.24
N ALA A 11 -16.40 -6.12 -0.31
CA ALA A 11 -17.52 -7.03 -0.59
C ALA A 11 -18.64 -6.41 -1.42
N PHE A 12 -18.82 -5.09 -1.34
CA PHE A 12 -19.83 -4.35 -2.11
C PHE A 12 -19.37 -3.97 -3.53
N ALA A 13 -18.17 -4.40 -3.94
CA ALA A 13 -17.75 -4.26 -5.33
C ALA A 13 -18.50 -5.26 -6.22
N THR A 14 -18.98 -4.79 -7.38
CA THR A 14 -19.54 -5.68 -8.41
C THR A 14 -18.50 -6.65 -8.95
N ALA A 15 -18.93 -7.69 -9.63
CA ALA A 15 -18.02 -8.66 -10.25
C ALA A 15 -16.98 -7.99 -11.17
N THR A 16 -17.42 -7.04 -12.00
CA THR A 16 -16.54 -6.25 -12.88
C THR A 16 -15.48 -5.48 -12.09
N LYS A 17 -15.86 -4.81 -11.00
CA LYS A 17 -14.92 -4.05 -10.16
C LYS A 17 -13.95 -4.96 -9.44
N ARG A 18 -14.38 -6.13 -8.97
CA ARG A 18 -13.49 -7.15 -8.38
C ARG A 18 -12.49 -7.66 -9.40
N HIS A 19 -12.92 -7.89 -10.64
CA HIS A 19 -12.02 -8.28 -11.73
C HIS A 19 -10.95 -7.20 -12.00
N GLU A 20 -11.34 -5.91 -12.06
CA GLU A 20 -10.37 -4.81 -12.22
C GLU A 20 -9.41 -4.69 -11.02
N ILE A 21 -9.86 -4.94 -9.79
CA ILE A 21 -8.98 -5.03 -8.61
C ILE A 21 -7.96 -6.16 -8.80
N ALA A 22 -8.40 -7.36 -9.16
CA ALA A 22 -7.52 -8.50 -9.36
C ALA A 22 -6.46 -8.22 -10.43
N ARG A 23 -6.87 -7.65 -11.57
CA ARG A 23 -5.96 -7.24 -12.66
C ARG A 23 -4.93 -6.21 -12.18
N LEU A 24 -5.35 -5.23 -11.39
CA LEU A 24 -4.44 -4.21 -10.82
C LEU A 24 -3.41 -4.85 -9.88
N LEU A 25 -3.85 -5.74 -8.99
CA LEU A 25 -2.97 -6.44 -8.05
C LEU A 25 -1.96 -7.34 -8.77
N GLU A 26 -2.39 -8.05 -9.79
CA GLU A 26 -1.51 -8.89 -10.62
C GLU A 26 -0.47 -8.06 -11.38
N ALA A 27 -0.90 -6.99 -12.05
CA ALA A 27 0.00 -6.08 -12.76
C ALA A 27 1.01 -5.44 -11.81
N TYR A 28 0.57 -5.04 -10.60
CA TYR A 28 1.45 -4.48 -9.59
C TYR A 28 2.50 -5.49 -9.12
N ARG A 29 2.09 -6.73 -8.83
CA ARG A 29 3.00 -7.82 -8.46
C ARG A 29 4.03 -8.08 -9.56
N GLY A 30 3.60 -8.12 -10.81
CA GLY A 30 4.49 -8.22 -11.97
C GLY A 30 5.48 -7.08 -12.06
N GLY A 31 5.01 -5.83 -11.87
CA GLY A 31 5.84 -4.64 -11.86
C GLY A 31 6.89 -4.64 -10.75
N VAL A 32 6.52 -4.96 -9.52
CA VAL A 32 7.47 -5.06 -8.40
C VAL A 32 8.55 -6.11 -8.71
N ASN A 33 8.17 -7.30 -9.18
CA ASN A 33 9.13 -8.37 -9.48
C ASN A 33 10.03 -8.03 -10.66
N PHE A 34 9.53 -7.30 -11.65
CA PHE A 34 10.35 -6.76 -12.74
C PHE A 34 11.44 -5.83 -12.20
N TYR A 35 11.07 -4.85 -11.35
CA TYR A 35 12.05 -3.94 -10.75
C TYR A 35 13.02 -4.66 -9.79
N VAL A 36 12.54 -5.63 -9.02
CA VAL A 36 13.42 -6.46 -8.17
C VAL A 36 14.47 -7.17 -9.03
N GLY A 37 14.07 -7.75 -10.16
CA GLY A 37 14.98 -8.40 -11.10
C GLY A 37 16.04 -7.44 -11.62
N SER A 38 15.64 -6.27 -12.12
CA SER A 38 16.52 -5.25 -12.67
C SER A 38 17.54 -4.73 -11.63
N LEU A 39 17.05 -4.40 -10.42
CA LEU A 39 17.89 -3.93 -9.31
C LEU A 39 18.84 -5.00 -8.77
N TRP A 40 18.44 -6.26 -8.85
CA TRP A 40 19.26 -7.37 -8.39
C TRP A 40 20.43 -7.64 -9.31
N GLN A 41 20.18 -7.61 -10.63
CA GLN A 41 21.19 -7.87 -11.66
C GLN A 41 22.20 -6.71 -11.81
N ASN A 42 21.77 -5.48 -11.53
CA ASN A 42 22.59 -4.28 -11.74
C ASN A 42 22.72 -3.46 -10.44
N PRO A 43 23.46 -3.94 -9.45
CA PRO A 43 23.66 -3.22 -8.19
C PRO A 43 24.46 -1.93 -8.45
N GLY A 44 23.83 -0.77 -8.18
CA GLY A 44 24.46 0.54 -8.31
C GLY A 44 24.47 1.16 -9.73
N ALA A 45 24.10 0.40 -10.77
CA ALA A 45 24.15 0.89 -12.15
C ALA A 45 22.88 1.60 -12.64
N LEU A 46 21.76 1.43 -11.92
CA LEU A 46 20.47 1.97 -12.35
C LEU A 46 19.97 3.01 -11.35
N ASP A 47 20.01 4.25 -11.77
CA ASP A 47 19.32 5.31 -11.06
C ASP A 47 17.78 5.14 -11.17
N LYS A 48 17.05 5.81 -10.31
CA LYS A 48 15.59 5.77 -10.26
C LYS A 48 14.95 6.20 -11.59
N LYS A 49 15.58 7.14 -12.31
CA LYS A 49 15.10 7.71 -13.56
C LYS A 49 15.26 6.71 -14.71
N THR A 50 16.40 6.03 -14.78
CA THR A 50 16.67 4.97 -15.76
C THR A 50 15.74 3.78 -15.56
N LEU A 51 15.54 3.34 -14.33
CA LEU A 51 14.57 2.26 -14.00
C LEU A 51 13.13 2.63 -14.39
N ALA A 52 12.71 3.87 -14.18
CA ALA A 52 11.40 4.34 -14.59
C ALA A 52 11.23 4.33 -16.12
N ARG A 53 12.31 4.57 -16.89
CA ARG A 53 12.29 4.51 -18.35
C ARG A 53 12.23 3.09 -18.89
N LEU A 54 12.83 2.13 -18.24
CA LEU A 54 12.83 0.73 -18.68
C LEU A 54 11.47 0.02 -18.52
N ALA A 55 10.56 0.60 -17.76
CA ALA A 55 9.31 -0.04 -17.35
C ALA A 55 8.06 0.23 -18.23
N PRO A 56 7.99 1.22 -19.16
CA PRO A 56 6.71 1.59 -19.78
C PRO A 56 6.05 0.44 -20.53
N GLU A 57 6.82 -0.37 -21.23
CA GLU A 57 6.29 -1.39 -22.14
C GLU A 57 6.02 -2.74 -21.47
N ARG A 58 6.69 -3.03 -20.35
CA ARG A 58 6.62 -4.33 -19.67
C ARG A 58 5.68 -4.35 -18.47
N THR A 59 5.34 -3.19 -17.93
CA THR A 59 4.36 -3.10 -16.84
C THR A 59 3.18 -2.26 -17.30
N ARG A 60 1.99 -2.83 -17.35
CA ARG A 60 0.75 -2.09 -17.67
C ARG A 60 0.34 -1.07 -16.59
N LEU A 61 1.25 -0.71 -15.69
CA LEU A 61 1.02 0.20 -14.58
C LEU A 61 1.04 1.66 -15.03
N GLN A 62 0.20 2.49 -14.43
CA GLN A 62 0.27 3.95 -14.57
C GLN A 62 1.46 4.53 -13.80
N SER A 63 1.86 5.76 -14.09
CA SER A 63 3.07 6.40 -13.52
C SER A 63 3.16 6.33 -12.00
N MET A 64 2.07 6.64 -11.28
CA MET A 64 2.06 6.57 -9.81
C MET A 64 2.19 5.13 -9.30
N GLN A 65 1.56 4.18 -9.98
CA GLN A 65 1.65 2.75 -9.64
C GLN A 65 3.06 2.22 -9.90
N LYS A 66 3.72 2.67 -10.99
CA LYS A 66 5.12 2.36 -11.30
C LYS A 66 6.06 2.88 -10.23
N ASP A 67 5.90 4.14 -9.80
CA ASP A 67 6.72 4.72 -8.73
C ASP A 67 6.59 3.92 -7.43
N GLN A 68 5.37 3.53 -7.08
CA GLN A 68 5.13 2.69 -5.89
C GLN A 68 5.75 1.29 -6.02
N ALA A 69 5.60 0.65 -7.18
CA ALA A 69 6.21 -0.66 -7.42
C ALA A 69 7.74 -0.60 -7.35
N LEU A 70 8.34 0.46 -7.88
CA LEU A 70 9.77 0.70 -7.80
C LEU A 70 10.23 0.94 -6.36
N ARG A 71 9.52 1.78 -5.58
CA ARG A 71 9.83 2.00 -4.15
C ARG A 71 9.74 0.71 -3.35
N GLN A 72 8.73 -0.11 -3.60
CA GLN A 72 8.57 -1.41 -2.98
C GLN A 72 9.75 -2.34 -3.31
N ALA A 73 10.16 -2.40 -4.58
CA ALA A 73 11.27 -3.21 -5.04
C ALA A 73 12.61 -2.76 -4.41
N LEU A 74 12.85 -1.43 -4.36
CA LEU A 74 14.03 -0.86 -3.71
C LEU A 74 14.11 -1.24 -2.22
N ALA A 75 12.98 -1.11 -1.50
CA ALA A 75 12.90 -1.48 -0.09
C ALA A 75 13.21 -2.97 0.12
N MET A 76 12.65 -3.85 -0.71
CA MET A 76 12.86 -5.30 -0.64
C MET A 76 14.32 -5.66 -0.90
N VAL A 77 14.92 -5.14 -1.98
CA VAL A 77 16.33 -5.43 -2.33
C VAL A 77 17.29 -4.92 -1.26
N SER A 78 17.08 -3.67 -0.79
CA SER A 78 17.91 -3.07 0.26
C SER A 78 17.81 -3.84 1.58
N SER A 79 16.58 -4.19 2.01
CA SER A 79 16.37 -4.97 3.23
C SER A 79 17.02 -6.35 3.14
N THR A 80 16.88 -7.05 2.01
CA THR A 80 17.46 -8.38 1.82
C THR A 80 18.98 -8.34 1.87
N ARG A 81 19.62 -7.37 1.21
CA ARG A 81 21.07 -7.21 1.23
C ARG A 81 21.58 -6.84 2.62
N ARG A 82 20.91 -5.92 3.30
CA ARG A 82 21.25 -5.48 4.65
C ARG A 82 21.16 -6.63 5.66
N SER A 83 20.12 -7.46 5.59
CA SER A 83 19.95 -8.58 6.52
C SER A 83 20.91 -9.74 6.30
N ALA A 84 21.47 -9.88 5.11
CA ALA A 84 22.48 -10.91 4.81
C ALA A 84 23.89 -10.50 5.25
N GLN A 85 24.20 -9.21 5.27
CA GLN A 85 25.53 -8.68 5.57
C GLN A 85 26.06 -9.07 6.96
N PRO A 86 25.32 -8.93 8.09
CA PRO A 86 25.81 -9.32 9.41
C PRO A 86 26.00 -10.83 9.58
N ARG A 87 25.32 -11.62 8.74
CA ARG A 87 25.34 -13.09 8.79
C ARG A 87 26.40 -13.71 7.90
N GLY A 88 27.12 -12.91 7.13
CA GLY A 88 28.09 -13.39 6.14
C GLY A 88 27.49 -14.31 5.06
N THR A 89 26.15 -14.31 4.91
CA THR A 89 25.45 -15.19 3.99
C THR A 89 25.25 -14.52 2.64
N LYS A 90 25.34 -15.31 1.55
CA LYS A 90 25.02 -14.80 0.21
C LYS A 90 23.51 -14.52 0.12
N PRO A 91 23.08 -13.27 -0.11
CA PRO A 91 21.67 -12.94 -0.18
C PRO A 91 21.01 -13.60 -1.40
N ARG A 92 19.79 -14.09 -1.23
CA ARG A 92 18.97 -14.60 -2.34
C ARG A 92 18.06 -13.49 -2.84
N ARG A 93 17.83 -13.46 -4.17
CA ARG A 93 16.92 -12.47 -4.78
C ARG A 93 15.53 -12.57 -4.16
N PRO A 94 15.00 -11.49 -3.57
CA PRO A 94 13.66 -11.52 -3.02
C PRO A 94 12.61 -11.62 -4.12
N ARG A 95 11.45 -12.18 -3.79
CA ARG A 95 10.29 -12.25 -4.67
C ARG A 95 9.08 -11.66 -3.97
N PHE A 96 8.40 -10.74 -4.64
CA PHE A 96 7.15 -10.19 -4.15
C PHE A 96 6.00 -11.14 -4.48
N THR A 97 5.43 -11.75 -3.45
CA THR A 97 4.28 -12.67 -3.54
C THR A 97 2.99 -12.01 -3.06
N GLY A 98 3.09 -10.82 -2.47
CA GLY A 98 1.96 -10.12 -1.88
C GLY A 98 0.90 -9.73 -2.91
N MET A 99 -0.36 -9.78 -2.47
CA MET A 99 -1.53 -9.30 -3.21
C MET A 99 -2.05 -8.02 -2.56
N ALA A 100 -1.15 -7.08 -2.32
CA ALA A 100 -1.50 -5.76 -1.80
C ALA A 100 -0.70 -4.68 -2.50
N VAL A 101 -1.35 -3.58 -2.81
CA VAL A 101 -0.77 -2.40 -3.43
C VAL A 101 -1.06 -1.17 -2.57
N LEU A 102 -0.04 -0.33 -2.38
CA LEU A 102 -0.25 1.01 -1.84
C LEU A 102 -0.82 1.88 -2.95
N CYS A 103 -2.05 2.34 -2.78
CA CYS A 103 -2.72 3.17 -3.75
C CYS A 103 -2.58 4.64 -3.36
N HIS A 104 -1.72 5.36 -4.06
CA HIS A 104 -1.72 6.83 -4.06
C HIS A 104 -2.71 7.35 -5.10
N GLY A 105 -3.23 8.56 -4.88
CA GLY A 105 -4.26 9.13 -5.76
C GLY A 105 -5.65 8.51 -5.55
N VAL A 106 -5.82 7.74 -4.48
CA VAL A 106 -7.11 7.28 -4.01
C VAL A 106 -7.83 8.43 -3.33
N SER A 107 -9.07 8.67 -3.70
CA SER A 107 -9.95 9.52 -2.92
C SER A 107 -10.95 8.69 -2.13
N ILE A 108 -11.08 9.02 -0.85
CA ILE A 108 -12.08 8.46 0.03
C ILE A 108 -13.08 9.58 0.32
N ALA A 109 -14.31 9.40 -0.14
CA ALA A 109 -15.37 10.39 -0.02
C ALA A 109 -16.55 9.83 0.77
N PRO A 110 -17.43 10.69 1.31
CA PRO A 110 -18.70 10.25 1.87
C PRO A 110 -19.50 9.43 0.84
N GLY A 111 -20.15 8.38 1.30
CA GLY A 111 -21.03 7.54 0.51
C GLY A 111 -22.42 8.16 0.35
N ARG A 112 -23.29 7.41 -0.32
CA ARG A 112 -24.71 7.76 -0.48
C ARG A 112 -25.56 6.53 -0.15
N GLY A 113 -26.80 6.79 0.29
CA GLY A 113 -27.74 5.73 0.66
C GLY A 113 -27.24 4.89 1.83
N SER A 114 -27.17 3.59 1.65
CA SER A 114 -26.77 2.62 2.68
C SER A 114 -25.25 2.48 2.88
N PHE A 115 -24.44 3.29 2.20
CA PHE A 115 -22.99 3.25 2.28
C PHE A 115 -22.41 4.50 2.92
N ASP A 116 -21.47 4.32 3.84
CA ASP A 116 -20.85 5.44 4.56
C ASP A 116 -19.74 6.11 3.76
N LEU A 117 -19.03 5.33 2.95
CA LEU A 117 -17.86 5.78 2.21
C LEU A 117 -17.84 5.21 0.78
N VAL A 118 -17.19 5.95 -0.11
CA VAL A 118 -16.83 5.49 -1.44
C VAL A 118 -15.33 5.65 -1.63
N VAL A 119 -14.64 4.55 -1.91
CA VAL A 119 -13.21 4.53 -2.25
C VAL A 119 -13.08 4.56 -3.77
N ARG A 120 -12.44 5.59 -4.31
CA ARG A 120 -12.19 5.73 -5.75
C ARG A 120 -10.74 5.40 -6.05
N LEU A 121 -10.53 4.40 -6.90
CA LEU A 121 -9.22 3.87 -7.29
C LEU A 121 -8.97 4.15 -8.77
N SER A 122 -7.73 4.49 -9.13
CA SER A 122 -7.29 4.47 -10.52
C SER A 122 -7.09 3.04 -10.99
N THR A 123 -7.59 2.72 -12.18
CA THR A 123 -7.43 1.42 -12.83
C THR A 123 -6.08 1.35 -13.60
N LEU A 124 -5.87 0.30 -14.35
CA LEU A 124 -4.73 0.21 -15.28
C LEU A 124 -4.92 1.10 -16.53
N ARG A 125 -6.15 1.53 -16.81
CA ARG A 125 -6.44 2.41 -17.93
C ARG A 125 -6.25 3.88 -17.54
N PRO A 126 -5.59 4.69 -18.35
CA PRO A 126 -5.39 6.10 -18.08
C PRO A 126 -6.73 6.84 -17.87
N ARG A 127 -6.79 7.71 -16.87
CA ARG A 127 -7.96 8.53 -16.52
C ARG A 127 -9.21 7.76 -16.06
N GLU A 128 -9.18 6.44 -16.08
CA GLU A 128 -10.28 5.61 -15.60
C GLU A 128 -10.16 5.35 -14.09
N ARG A 129 -11.27 5.49 -13.37
CA ARG A 129 -11.36 5.21 -11.94
C ARG A 129 -12.57 4.33 -11.66
N ILE A 130 -12.41 3.38 -10.76
CA ILE A 130 -13.52 2.63 -10.21
C ILE A 130 -13.89 3.18 -8.83
N ALA A 131 -15.19 3.25 -8.56
CA ALA A 131 -15.74 3.68 -7.28
C ALA A 131 -16.31 2.46 -6.55
N ILE A 132 -15.82 2.17 -5.36
CA ILE A 132 -16.22 1.02 -4.55
C ILE A 132 -16.89 1.53 -3.29
N PRO A 133 -18.20 1.29 -3.13
CA PRO A 133 -18.91 1.64 -1.91
C PRO A 133 -18.45 0.73 -0.77
N THR A 134 -18.42 1.25 0.44
CA THR A 134 -18.07 0.50 1.64
C THR A 134 -18.75 1.09 2.86
N ARG A 135 -18.80 0.31 3.93
CA ARG A 135 -19.34 0.74 5.23
C ARG A 135 -18.19 0.97 6.20
N LYS A 136 -18.35 1.93 7.09
CA LYS A 136 -17.44 2.14 8.20
C LYS A 136 -17.53 0.96 9.16
N THR A 137 -16.38 0.46 9.58
CA THR A 137 -16.32 -0.54 10.64
C THR A 137 -16.42 0.12 12.02
N ARG A 138 -16.81 -0.65 13.04
CA ARG A 138 -16.81 -0.17 14.43
C ARG A 138 -15.45 0.41 14.84
N VAL A 139 -14.37 -0.22 14.38
CA VAL A 139 -12.99 0.25 14.65
C VAL A 139 -12.73 1.60 14.00
N LEU A 140 -13.13 1.80 12.74
CA LEU A 140 -12.98 3.07 12.05
C LEU A 140 -13.78 4.19 12.74
N ASN A 141 -15.03 3.92 13.12
CA ASN A 141 -15.86 4.88 13.85
C ASN A 141 -15.24 5.26 15.20
N LYS A 142 -14.71 4.28 15.95
CA LYS A 142 -14.00 4.52 17.22
C LYS A 142 -12.84 5.50 17.07
N TRP A 143 -12.06 5.37 15.99
CA TRP A 143 -10.90 6.25 15.76
C TRP A 143 -11.29 7.61 15.21
N LEU A 144 -12.31 7.67 14.34
CA LEU A 144 -12.81 8.95 13.82
C LEU A 144 -13.55 9.79 14.86
N ALA A 145 -14.07 9.19 15.92
CA ALA A 145 -14.70 9.90 17.03
C ALA A 145 -13.70 10.64 17.95
N ARG A 146 -12.39 10.44 17.77
CA ARG A 146 -11.39 11.16 18.56
C ARG A 146 -11.29 12.62 18.11
N PRO A 147 -11.12 13.58 19.05
CA PRO A 147 -10.90 14.98 18.69
C PRO A 147 -9.74 15.16 17.71
N GLY A 148 -9.94 15.94 16.67
CA GLY A 148 -8.94 16.19 15.62
C GLY A 148 -8.60 15.00 14.73
N ALA A 149 -9.37 13.89 14.81
CA ALA A 149 -9.17 12.74 13.95
C ALA A 149 -9.58 13.03 12.50
N ARG A 150 -8.77 12.55 11.56
CA ARG A 150 -9.07 12.66 10.13
C ARG A 150 -8.71 11.38 9.38
N LEU A 151 -9.46 11.09 8.36
CA LEU A 151 -9.16 10.00 7.44
C LEU A 151 -8.07 10.45 6.45
N VAL A 152 -7.00 9.68 6.37
CA VAL A 152 -5.90 9.97 5.44
C VAL A 152 -6.32 9.56 4.03
N GLN A 153 -6.05 10.42 3.05
CA GLN A 153 -6.26 10.08 1.64
C GLN A 153 -5.20 9.05 1.19
N GLY A 154 -5.66 7.96 0.61
CA GLY A 154 -4.83 6.82 0.25
C GLY A 154 -5.23 5.57 1.01
N CYS A 155 -4.91 4.43 0.45
CA CYS A 155 -5.16 3.14 1.08
C CYS A 155 -4.14 2.09 0.63
N ALA A 156 -4.03 1.01 1.38
CA ALA A 156 -3.52 -0.25 0.84
C ALA A 156 -4.71 -1.09 0.38
N LEU A 157 -4.63 -1.61 -0.84
CA LEU A 157 -5.65 -2.44 -1.46
C LEU A 157 -5.19 -3.89 -1.47
N SER A 158 -6.07 -4.81 -1.09
CA SER A 158 -5.98 -6.24 -1.38
C SER A 158 -7.29 -6.72 -1.99
N GLU A 159 -7.38 -7.99 -2.39
CA GLU A 159 -8.57 -8.53 -3.04
C GLU A 159 -9.87 -8.25 -2.30
N ASN A 160 -9.85 -8.45 -0.97
CA ASN A 160 -11.05 -8.47 -0.15
C ASN A 160 -11.19 -7.25 0.77
N ARG A 161 -10.19 -6.33 0.79
CA ARG A 161 -10.18 -5.23 1.75
C ARG A 161 -9.33 -4.05 1.33
N PHE A 162 -9.72 -2.89 1.85
CA PHE A 162 -8.87 -1.72 1.96
C PHE A 162 -8.30 -1.64 3.36
N ILE A 163 -7.08 -1.16 3.47
CA ILE A 163 -6.50 -0.67 4.72
C ILE A 163 -6.40 0.84 4.56
N VAL A 164 -7.14 1.56 5.38
CA VAL A 164 -7.14 3.03 5.44
C VAL A 164 -6.52 3.48 6.76
N TRP A 165 -6.04 4.70 6.82
CA TRP A 165 -5.41 5.24 8.03
C TRP A 165 -6.21 6.41 8.56
N VAL A 166 -6.36 6.43 9.89
CA VAL A 166 -6.86 7.59 10.64
C VAL A 166 -5.68 8.22 11.34
N GLU A 167 -5.51 9.51 11.15
CA GLU A 167 -4.57 10.35 11.90
C GLU A 167 -5.31 11.14 12.97
N PHE A 168 -4.69 11.28 14.13
CA PHE A 168 -5.19 12.11 15.22
C PHE A 168 -4.01 12.61 16.09
N PRO A 169 -4.18 13.73 16.79
CA PRO A 169 -3.17 14.22 17.72
C PRO A 169 -2.97 13.22 18.86
N PRO A 170 -1.79 13.18 19.50
CA PRO A 170 -1.61 12.42 20.74
C PRO A 170 -2.52 12.96 21.83
N ALA A 171 -2.92 12.11 22.75
CA ALA A 171 -3.84 12.49 23.83
C ALA A 171 -3.19 13.46 24.84
N ARG A 172 -1.86 13.53 24.88
CA ARG A 172 -1.06 14.44 25.72
C ARG A 172 0.10 14.97 24.90
N GLU A 173 0.37 16.27 24.99
CA GLU A 173 1.52 16.91 24.36
C GLU A 173 2.79 16.78 25.21
N SER A 174 2.65 16.49 26.50
CA SER A 174 3.76 16.26 27.44
C SER A 174 3.42 15.12 28.39
N GLY A 175 4.39 14.29 28.65
CA GLY A 175 4.31 13.17 29.60
C GLY A 175 5.44 12.18 29.32
N ASP A 176 5.94 11.54 30.38
CA ASP A 176 6.96 10.51 30.26
C ASP A 176 6.45 9.34 29.40
N VAL A 177 7.25 8.97 28.41
CA VAL A 177 6.98 7.80 27.56
C VAL A 177 7.55 6.58 28.28
N ILE A 178 6.69 5.81 28.95
CA ILE A 178 7.09 4.49 29.45
C ILE A 178 6.96 3.52 28.28
N GLY A 179 8.09 3.10 27.73
CA GLY A 179 8.17 1.97 26.80
C GLY A 179 8.11 0.68 27.61
N VAL A 180 7.00 -0.07 27.50
CA VAL A 180 6.95 -1.44 28.00
C VAL A 180 7.39 -2.35 26.87
N ASP A 181 8.61 -2.86 26.97
CA ASP A 181 9.08 -3.95 26.12
C ASP A 181 8.53 -5.27 26.69
N VAL A 182 7.51 -5.81 26.04
CA VAL A 182 6.99 -7.14 26.37
C VAL A 182 7.86 -8.14 25.63
N GLY A 183 9.02 -8.45 26.20
CA GLY A 183 9.87 -9.52 25.71
C GLY A 183 9.11 -10.84 25.77
N ILE A 184 8.83 -11.43 24.61
CA ILE A 184 8.36 -12.82 24.52
C ILE A 184 9.60 -13.70 24.67
N SER A 185 9.89 -14.13 25.90
CA SER A 185 10.82 -15.22 26.12
C SER A 185 10.20 -16.52 25.61
N LYS A 186 10.90 -17.15 24.64
CA LYS A 186 10.60 -18.52 24.22
C LYS A 186 11.20 -19.51 25.22
#